data_f0f62675ad9d9e5678efe337a197fc74
#
_entry.id   f0f62675ad9d9e5678efe337a197fc74
#
_cell.length_a   1.000
_cell.length_b   1.000
_cell.length_c   1.000
_cell.angle_alpha   90.00
_cell.angle_beta   90.00
_cell.angle_gamma   90.00
#
_symmetry.space_group_name_H-M   'P 1'
#
loop_
_entity.id
_entity.type
_entity.pdbx_description
1 polymer ?
#
loop_
_entity_poly.entity_id
_entity_poly.type
_entity_poly.pdbx_seq_one_letter_code
_entity_poly.pdbx_strand_id
1 'polypeptide(L)'
;MLDFHQNYKNMEESKMKHYFWYFLVVLALCSLVLTGCAPKAEKVVIATDATWPPFESVNEQTKQIEGFDIDLMTAIAEKAGLEIEFVNVAWDPLLAGIAQCQYDAAISAMTITEERKKQFLFSDPYFEAGQIVTVRIDNTNIANKDALSGKVAGAQIGTTGSFEVEKIQGATLKTYDDIGLAFQDLMNGQIDAVVADNPLALGYVGKYPDKLKAVGEVFTEENYGIAICKTKGDLLTKINAGLKAVKDEGLIETLVEKWLLSQ
;
A
#
# COMPACT_ATOMS: atom_id res chain seq x y z
N MET A 1 57.31 -63.57 -28.48
CA MET A 1 57.64 -62.18 -27.92
C MET A 1 56.70 -61.13 -28.43
N LEU A 2 56.00 -61.34 -29.49
CA LEU A 2 55.03 -60.32 -30.06
C LEU A 2 53.68 -60.27 -29.32
N ASP A 3 53.22 -61.39 -28.73
CA ASP A 3 51.90 -61.41 -28.03
C ASP A 3 51.86 -60.65 -26.70
N PHE A 4 53.00 -60.53 -26.04
CA PHE A 4 53.06 -59.86 -24.76
C PHE A 4 52.91 -58.29 -24.88
N HIS A 5 53.45 -57.78 -25.97
CA HIS A 5 53.35 -56.34 -26.26
C HIS A 5 51.90 -55.87 -26.67
N GLN A 6 51.20 -56.75 -27.39
CA GLN A 6 49.85 -56.51 -27.81
C GLN A 6 48.85 -56.49 -26.63
N ASN A 7 49.02 -57.41 -25.69
CA ASN A 7 48.19 -57.50 -24.48
C ASN A 7 48.44 -56.33 -23.52
N TYR A 8 49.67 -55.80 -23.43
CA TYR A 8 50.02 -54.67 -22.60
C TYR A 8 49.38 -53.38 -23.14
N LYS A 9 49.42 -53.18 -24.46
CA LYS A 9 48.80 -52.04 -25.12
C LYS A 9 47.30 -52.02 -24.96
N ASN A 10 46.63 -53.16 -25.11
CA ASN A 10 45.17 -53.27 -24.93
C ASN A 10 44.74 -53.01 -23.48
N MET A 11 45.57 -53.32 -22.51
CA MET A 11 45.30 -53.12 -21.07
C MET A 11 45.46 -51.65 -20.69
N GLU A 12 46.39 -50.90 -21.29
CA GLU A 12 46.56 -49.45 -21.08
C GLU A 12 45.43 -48.68 -21.76
N GLU A 13 45.04 -49.06 -22.98
CA GLU A 13 43.90 -48.45 -23.68
C GLU A 13 42.59 -48.63 -22.92
N SER A 14 42.38 -49.83 -22.33
CA SER A 14 41.22 -50.10 -21.50
C SER A 14 41.18 -49.24 -20.24
N LYS A 15 42.31 -49.09 -19.55
CA LYS A 15 42.42 -48.25 -18.36
C LYS A 15 42.19 -46.76 -18.71
N MET A 16 42.75 -46.30 -19.81
CA MET A 16 42.62 -44.92 -20.27
C MET A 16 41.15 -44.59 -20.62
N LYS A 17 40.41 -45.53 -21.25
CA LYS A 17 38.97 -45.38 -21.49
C LYS A 17 38.15 -45.30 -20.21
N HIS A 18 38.48 -46.09 -19.17
CA HIS A 18 37.83 -46.02 -17.86
C HIS A 18 38.09 -44.69 -17.15
N TYR A 19 39.33 -44.18 -17.15
CA TYR A 19 39.66 -42.88 -16.57
C TYR A 19 38.96 -41.75 -17.30
N PHE A 20 38.88 -41.83 -18.63
CA PHE A 20 38.13 -40.85 -19.43
C PHE A 20 36.61 -40.85 -19.12
N TRP A 21 36.05 -42.03 -18.92
CA TRP A 21 34.66 -42.20 -18.53
C TRP A 21 34.36 -41.69 -17.11
N TYR A 22 35.27 -41.96 -16.15
CA TYR A 22 35.19 -41.35 -14.80
C TYR A 22 35.32 -39.87 -14.82
N PHE A 23 36.17 -39.30 -15.65
CA PHE A 23 36.32 -37.85 -15.81
C PHE A 23 35.05 -37.22 -16.36
N LEU A 24 34.40 -37.83 -17.34
CA LEU A 24 33.09 -37.36 -17.89
C LEU A 24 31.97 -37.46 -16.84
N VAL A 25 31.92 -38.54 -16.04
CA VAL A 25 30.93 -38.70 -14.97
C VAL A 25 31.13 -37.64 -13.86
N VAL A 26 32.38 -37.37 -13.48
CA VAL A 26 32.70 -36.34 -12.49
C VAL A 26 32.35 -34.94 -13.04
N LEU A 27 32.61 -34.65 -14.32
CA LEU A 27 32.23 -33.40 -14.97
C LEU A 27 30.71 -33.25 -15.02
N ALA A 28 29.97 -34.31 -15.31
CA ALA A 28 28.51 -34.33 -15.32
C ALA A 28 27.92 -34.17 -13.90
N LEU A 29 28.54 -34.74 -12.87
CA LEU A 29 28.16 -34.54 -11.48
C LEU A 29 28.47 -33.11 -10.98
N CYS A 30 29.59 -32.54 -11.38
CA CYS A 30 29.91 -31.14 -11.06
C CYS A 30 28.96 -30.12 -11.74
N SER A 31 28.45 -30.41 -12.94
CA SER A 31 27.47 -29.56 -13.62
C SER A 31 26.09 -29.58 -12.96
N LEU A 32 25.72 -30.63 -12.22
CA LEU A 32 24.47 -30.74 -11.48
C LEU A 32 24.46 -29.96 -10.15
N VAL A 33 25.64 -29.59 -9.62
CA VAL A 33 25.74 -28.82 -8.34
C VAL A 33 25.67 -27.33 -8.55
N LEU A 34 25.73 -26.82 -9.81
CA LEU A 34 25.65 -25.38 -10.14
C LEU A 34 24.21 -24.86 -10.33
N THR A 35 23.19 -25.70 -10.15
CA THR A 35 21.84 -25.19 -9.91
C THR A 35 21.76 -24.69 -8.47
N GLY A 36 22.57 -23.67 -8.18
CA GLY A 36 22.54 -22.98 -6.91
C GLY A 36 21.14 -22.43 -6.67
N CYS A 37 20.60 -22.64 -5.48
CA CYS A 37 19.48 -21.85 -4.97
C CYS A 37 19.79 -20.37 -5.24
N ALA A 38 19.19 -19.81 -6.29
CA ALA A 38 19.09 -18.36 -6.37
C ALA A 38 18.45 -17.92 -5.05
N PRO A 39 19.04 -16.97 -4.30
CA PRO A 39 18.41 -16.47 -3.10
C PRO A 39 17.00 -16.04 -3.52
N LYS A 40 15.98 -16.60 -2.85
CA LYS A 40 14.59 -16.17 -3.06
C LYS A 40 14.60 -14.66 -2.80
N ALA A 41 14.22 -13.88 -3.81
CA ALA A 41 14.15 -12.44 -3.66
C ALA A 41 13.29 -12.17 -2.41
N GLU A 42 13.85 -11.43 -1.47
CA GLU A 42 13.12 -11.02 -0.27
C GLU A 42 11.99 -10.11 -0.72
N LYS A 43 10.75 -10.50 -0.40
CA LYS A 43 9.59 -9.71 -0.78
C LYS A 43 9.58 -8.39 -0.03
N VAL A 44 9.23 -7.33 -0.73
CA VAL A 44 9.00 -6.01 -0.13
C VAL A 44 7.65 -6.04 0.60
N VAL A 45 7.65 -5.83 1.90
CA VAL A 45 6.46 -5.85 2.73
C VAL A 45 5.79 -4.48 2.69
N ILE A 46 4.56 -4.44 2.17
CA ILE A 46 3.74 -3.22 2.01
C ILE A 46 2.60 -3.24 3.02
N ALA A 47 2.60 -2.31 3.96
CA ALA A 47 1.50 -2.15 4.92
C ALA A 47 0.37 -1.29 4.33
N THR A 48 -0.87 -1.61 4.70
CA THR A 48 -2.07 -0.85 4.35
C THR A 48 -3.11 -1.00 5.44
N ASP A 49 -3.94 0.01 5.69
CA ASP A 49 -5.11 -0.07 6.59
C ASP A 49 -6.37 -0.30 5.73
N ALA A 50 -6.72 -1.57 5.51
CA ALA A 50 -7.80 -1.94 4.59
C ALA A 50 -9.21 -1.63 5.16
N THR A 51 -9.37 -0.45 5.74
CA THR A 51 -10.64 0.13 6.22
C THR A 51 -11.01 1.45 5.52
N TRP A 52 -10.27 1.81 4.44
CA TRP A 52 -10.35 3.11 3.77
C TRP A 52 -10.84 3.02 2.31
N PRO A 53 -12.09 2.53 2.06
CA PRO A 53 -12.62 2.45 0.70
C PRO A 53 -12.79 3.85 0.08
N PRO A 54 -12.59 4.02 -1.23
CA PRO A 54 -12.28 3.01 -2.24
C PRO A 54 -10.79 2.74 -2.45
N PHE A 55 -9.90 3.29 -1.61
CA PHE A 55 -8.45 3.12 -1.76
C PHE A 55 -7.98 1.73 -1.33
N GLU A 56 -8.41 1.27 -0.17
CA GLU A 56 -8.15 -0.07 0.34
C GLU A 56 -9.29 -0.56 1.24
N SER A 57 -9.68 -1.79 1.01
CA SER A 57 -10.70 -2.47 1.82
C SER A 57 -10.53 -3.98 1.74
N VAL A 58 -11.12 -4.69 2.71
CA VAL A 58 -11.22 -6.14 2.65
C VAL A 58 -12.50 -6.52 1.91
N ASN A 59 -12.37 -7.20 0.77
CA ASN A 59 -13.50 -7.77 0.06
C ASN A 59 -14.20 -8.80 0.94
N GLU A 60 -15.48 -8.62 1.22
CA GLU A 60 -16.24 -9.47 2.15
C GLU A 60 -16.39 -10.92 1.65
N GLN A 61 -16.36 -11.14 0.34
CA GLN A 61 -16.55 -12.45 -0.28
C GLN A 61 -15.23 -13.21 -0.42
N THR A 62 -14.18 -12.55 -0.96
CA THR A 62 -12.89 -13.16 -1.25
C THR A 62 -11.92 -13.11 -0.08
N LYS A 63 -12.18 -12.22 0.90
CA LYS A 63 -11.30 -11.90 2.04
C LYS A 63 -9.93 -11.35 1.63
N GLN A 64 -9.80 -10.93 0.38
CA GLN A 64 -8.60 -10.29 -0.12
C GLN A 64 -8.67 -8.78 0.05
N ILE A 65 -7.51 -8.15 0.17
CA ILE A 65 -7.40 -6.69 0.17
C ILE A 65 -7.52 -6.22 -1.28
N GLU A 66 -8.36 -5.22 -1.53
CA GLU A 66 -8.60 -4.62 -2.84
C GLU A 66 -8.79 -3.11 -2.72
N GLY A 67 -8.61 -2.39 -3.82
CA GLY A 67 -8.82 -0.96 -3.89
C GLY A 67 -7.84 -0.27 -4.83
N PHE A 68 -8.01 1.04 -4.95
CA PHE A 68 -7.17 1.89 -5.81
C PHE A 68 -5.68 1.76 -5.44
N ASP A 69 -5.33 1.86 -4.16
CA ASP A 69 -3.96 1.81 -3.67
C ASP A 69 -3.32 0.43 -3.88
N ILE A 70 -4.12 -0.63 -3.77
CA ILE A 70 -3.67 -2.01 -3.97
C ILE A 70 -3.32 -2.25 -5.44
N ASP A 71 -4.19 -1.84 -6.35
CA ASP A 71 -3.96 -1.96 -7.79
C ASP A 71 -2.79 -1.05 -8.23
N LEU A 72 -2.73 0.18 -7.71
CA LEU A 72 -1.65 1.12 -8.01
C LEU A 72 -0.29 0.56 -7.56
N MET A 73 -0.18 0.11 -6.31
CA MET A 73 1.08 -0.43 -5.80
C MET A 73 1.50 -1.71 -6.53
N THR A 74 0.54 -2.55 -6.93
CA THR A 74 0.81 -3.74 -7.74
C THR A 74 1.40 -3.35 -9.09
N ALA A 75 0.80 -2.37 -9.77
CA ALA A 75 1.32 -1.87 -11.05
C ALA A 75 2.71 -1.22 -10.91
N ILE A 76 2.93 -0.43 -9.87
CA ILE A 76 4.23 0.15 -9.54
C ILE A 76 5.28 -0.95 -9.34
N ALA A 77 4.94 -1.99 -8.58
CA ALA A 77 5.83 -3.11 -8.30
C ALA A 77 6.23 -3.87 -9.58
N GLU A 78 5.26 -4.12 -10.47
CA GLU A 78 5.51 -4.75 -11.78
C GLU A 78 6.49 -3.91 -12.62
N LYS A 79 6.28 -2.59 -12.71
CA LYS A 79 7.17 -1.68 -13.45
C LYS A 79 8.55 -1.56 -12.83
N ALA A 80 8.64 -1.64 -11.50
CA ALA A 80 9.88 -1.54 -10.74
C ALA A 80 10.64 -2.88 -10.61
N GLY A 81 10.05 -4.00 -11.06
CA GLY A 81 10.61 -5.34 -10.90
C GLY A 81 10.72 -5.76 -9.43
N LEU A 82 9.73 -5.41 -8.61
CA LEU A 82 9.65 -5.74 -7.18
C LEU A 82 8.68 -6.90 -6.96
N GLU A 83 9.07 -7.84 -6.12
CA GLU A 83 8.13 -8.80 -5.52
C GLU A 83 7.59 -8.18 -4.23
N ILE A 84 6.27 -7.98 -4.13
CA ILE A 84 5.64 -7.37 -2.97
C ILE A 84 4.73 -8.34 -2.22
N GLU A 85 4.46 -8.01 -0.96
CA GLU A 85 3.48 -8.67 -0.11
C GLU A 85 2.74 -7.63 0.70
N PHE A 86 1.39 -7.63 0.61
CA PHE A 86 0.56 -6.73 1.41
C PHE A 86 0.28 -7.32 2.79
N VAL A 87 0.34 -6.45 3.81
CA VAL A 87 -0.10 -6.76 5.17
C VAL A 87 -1.15 -5.73 5.60
N ASN A 88 -2.29 -6.24 6.11
CA ASN A 88 -3.35 -5.39 6.64
C ASN A 88 -3.04 -5.03 8.09
N VAL A 89 -2.96 -3.75 8.39
CA VAL A 89 -2.56 -3.22 9.71
C VAL A 89 -3.41 -1.99 10.00
N ALA A 90 -4.01 -1.89 11.19
CA ALA A 90 -4.74 -0.71 11.58
C ALA A 90 -3.84 0.56 11.55
N TRP A 91 -4.44 1.72 11.29
CA TRP A 91 -3.75 2.97 10.98
C TRP A 91 -2.66 3.38 11.98
N ASP A 92 -2.98 3.43 13.27
CA ASP A 92 -2.02 3.88 14.29
C ASP A 92 -0.80 2.93 14.43
N PRO A 93 -0.98 1.59 14.54
CA PRO A 93 0.12 0.65 14.42
C PRO A 93 0.88 0.71 13.08
N LEU A 94 0.20 1.03 11.94
CA LEU A 94 0.85 1.18 10.64
C LEU A 94 1.84 2.35 10.67
N LEU A 95 1.42 3.52 11.16
CA LEU A 95 2.28 4.68 11.29
C LEU A 95 3.50 4.40 12.19
N ALA A 96 3.27 3.75 13.34
CA ALA A 96 4.35 3.36 14.23
C ALA A 96 5.30 2.33 13.60
N GLY A 97 4.75 1.35 12.88
CA GLY A 97 5.50 0.28 12.23
C GLY A 97 6.39 0.79 11.10
N ILE A 98 5.88 1.67 10.22
CA ILE A 98 6.70 2.25 9.14
C ILE A 98 7.79 3.16 9.69
N ALA A 99 7.52 3.94 10.73
CA ALA A 99 8.52 4.77 11.40
C ALA A 99 9.67 3.94 12.02
N GLN A 100 9.39 2.72 12.46
CA GLN A 100 10.35 1.77 13.02
C GLN A 100 10.91 0.79 11.98
N CYS A 101 10.55 0.94 10.71
CA CYS A 101 10.94 0.04 9.62
C CYS A 101 10.54 -1.43 9.85
N GLN A 102 9.40 -1.69 10.49
CA GLN A 102 8.81 -3.03 10.57
C GLN A 102 8.22 -3.47 9.22
N TYR A 103 7.87 -2.50 8.38
CA TYR A 103 7.45 -2.67 6.99
C TYR A 103 8.43 -1.91 6.10
N ASP A 104 8.55 -2.33 4.84
CA ASP A 104 9.42 -1.67 3.86
C ASP A 104 8.81 -0.39 3.32
N ALA A 105 7.50 -0.44 3.08
CA ALA A 105 6.69 0.69 2.66
C ALA A 105 5.26 0.55 3.17
N ALA A 106 4.49 1.63 3.05
CA ALA A 106 3.05 1.65 3.29
C ALA A 106 2.35 2.49 2.22
N ILE A 107 1.26 1.96 1.67
CA ILE A 107 0.34 2.68 0.80
C ILE A 107 -1.05 2.54 1.44
N SER A 108 -1.67 3.67 1.80
CA SER A 108 -2.92 3.69 2.56
C SER A 108 -3.53 5.10 2.57
N ALA A 109 -3.81 5.65 1.40
CA ALA A 109 -4.31 7.01 1.21
C ALA A 109 -3.57 8.04 2.11
N MET A 110 -2.26 7.86 2.29
CA MET A 110 -1.49 8.56 3.30
C MET A 110 -1.09 9.96 2.85
N THR A 111 -1.67 10.99 3.46
CA THR A 111 -1.30 12.38 3.23
C THR A 111 0.18 12.63 3.56
N ILE A 112 0.91 13.21 2.62
CA ILE A 112 2.26 13.71 2.80
C ILE A 112 2.22 14.93 3.70
N THR A 113 2.82 14.83 4.90
CA THR A 113 2.95 15.98 5.82
C THR A 113 4.40 16.18 6.25
N GLU A 114 4.76 17.40 6.64
CA GLU A 114 6.11 17.71 7.13
C GLU A 114 6.46 16.92 8.40
N GLU A 115 5.46 16.63 9.26
CA GLU A 115 5.67 15.83 10.46
C GLU A 115 5.98 14.36 10.11
N ARG A 116 5.25 13.79 9.14
CA ARG A 116 5.47 12.42 8.66
C ARG A 116 6.81 12.28 7.94
N LYS A 117 7.25 13.28 7.16
CA LYS A 117 8.57 13.31 6.51
C LYS A 117 9.74 13.27 7.49
N LYS A 118 9.55 13.67 8.74
CA LYS A 118 10.59 13.55 9.77
C LYS A 118 10.80 12.09 10.19
N GLN A 119 9.80 11.23 10.03
CA GLN A 119 9.80 9.85 10.51
C GLN A 119 10.13 8.84 9.41
N PHE A 120 9.62 9.03 8.19
CA PHE A 120 9.83 8.15 7.04
C PHE A 120 9.96 8.95 5.74
N LEU A 121 10.36 8.28 4.67
CA LEU A 121 10.44 8.88 3.34
C LEU A 121 9.07 8.80 2.65
N PHE A 122 8.85 9.64 1.64
CA PHE A 122 7.67 9.57 0.78
C PHE A 122 8.04 9.46 -0.68
N SER A 123 7.24 8.75 -1.45
CA SER A 123 7.26 8.82 -2.90
C SER A 123 6.85 10.20 -3.40
N ASP A 124 6.98 10.41 -4.70
CA ASP A 124 6.25 11.46 -5.39
C ASP A 124 4.74 11.28 -5.14
N PRO A 125 3.95 12.39 -5.07
CA PRO A 125 2.52 12.30 -4.85
C PRO A 125 1.82 11.53 -5.97
N TYR A 126 0.82 10.70 -5.62
CA TYR A 126 0.05 9.92 -6.60
C TYR A 126 -1.41 10.32 -6.70
N PHE A 127 -1.96 11.03 -5.70
CA PHE A 127 -3.37 11.45 -5.67
C PHE A 127 -3.51 12.76 -4.92
N GLU A 128 -4.45 13.62 -5.37
CA GLU A 128 -4.82 14.87 -4.70
C GLU A 128 -6.10 14.69 -3.89
N ALA A 129 -6.10 15.14 -2.65
CA ALA A 129 -7.22 15.04 -1.73
C ALA A 129 -7.32 16.29 -0.84
N GLY A 130 -8.25 16.27 0.09
CA GLY A 130 -8.40 17.28 1.13
C GLY A 130 -9.56 16.96 2.04
N GLN A 131 -9.66 17.63 3.15
CA GLN A 131 -10.66 17.36 4.17
C GLN A 131 -12.02 17.97 3.80
N ILE A 132 -13.10 17.21 4.05
CA ILE A 132 -14.47 17.65 3.89
C ILE A 132 -15.31 17.24 5.10
N VAL A 133 -16.39 17.97 5.34
CA VAL A 133 -17.35 17.64 6.40
C VAL A 133 -18.49 16.80 5.82
N THR A 134 -18.77 15.66 6.46
CA THR A 134 -19.95 14.84 6.18
C THR A 134 -20.91 14.87 7.36
N VAL A 135 -22.18 15.01 7.06
CA VAL A 135 -23.27 15.07 8.04
C VAL A 135 -24.42 14.15 7.63
N ARG A 136 -25.35 13.90 8.55
CA ARG A 136 -26.60 13.22 8.18
C ARG A 136 -27.41 14.01 7.16
N ILE A 137 -28.17 13.31 6.35
CA ILE A 137 -28.99 13.92 5.28
C ILE A 137 -29.99 14.94 5.82
N ASP A 138 -30.56 14.70 7.02
CA ASP A 138 -31.51 15.56 7.71
C ASP A 138 -30.87 16.76 8.43
N ASN A 139 -29.55 16.87 8.43
CA ASN A 139 -28.86 18.00 9.06
C ASN A 139 -29.18 19.33 8.35
N THR A 140 -29.51 20.35 9.16
CA THR A 140 -29.80 21.74 8.70
C THR A 140 -28.87 22.77 9.33
N ASN A 141 -28.02 22.38 10.28
CA ASN A 141 -27.31 23.32 11.15
C ASN A 141 -25.80 23.38 10.87
N ILE A 142 -25.24 22.39 10.20
CA ILE A 142 -23.83 22.34 9.83
C ILE A 142 -23.74 22.45 8.31
N ALA A 143 -23.27 23.61 7.83
CA ALA A 143 -23.13 23.89 6.40
C ALA A 143 -21.67 23.76 5.91
N ASN A 144 -20.71 23.85 6.81
CA ASN A 144 -19.27 23.75 6.52
C ASN A 144 -18.50 23.54 7.85
N LYS A 145 -17.16 23.52 7.79
CA LYS A 145 -16.29 23.32 8.96
C LYS A 145 -16.48 24.38 10.06
N ASP A 146 -16.81 25.63 9.69
CA ASP A 146 -16.93 26.72 10.67
C ASP A 146 -18.14 26.54 11.59
N ALA A 147 -19.14 25.78 11.14
CA ALA A 147 -20.33 25.43 11.92
C ALA A 147 -20.11 24.24 12.88
N LEU A 148 -18.90 23.71 13.00
CA LEU A 148 -18.58 22.61 13.92
C LEU A 148 -18.32 23.08 15.36
N SER A 149 -18.25 24.39 15.63
CA SER A 149 -18.18 24.91 17.00
C SER A 149 -19.38 24.46 17.84
N GLY A 150 -19.12 23.88 19.02
CA GLY A 150 -20.14 23.28 19.89
C GLY A 150 -20.70 21.93 19.39
N LYS A 151 -20.10 21.31 18.40
CA LYS A 151 -20.50 20.02 17.81
C LYS A 151 -19.50 18.93 18.12
N VAL A 152 -19.94 17.69 18.05
CA VAL A 152 -19.11 16.50 18.12
C VAL A 152 -18.78 16.05 16.71
N ALA A 153 -17.50 16.13 16.32
CA ALA A 153 -17.02 15.67 15.02
C ALA A 153 -16.15 14.42 15.20
N GLY A 154 -16.47 13.37 14.44
CA GLY A 154 -15.71 12.13 14.39
C GLY A 154 -14.61 12.21 13.34
N ALA A 155 -13.47 11.58 13.64
CA ALA A 155 -12.39 11.33 12.68
C ALA A 155 -11.59 10.09 13.11
N GLN A 156 -10.85 9.47 12.18
CA GLN A 156 -9.93 8.41 12.56
C GLN A 156 -8.72 9.00 13.28
N ILE A 157 -8.28 8.33 14.34
CA ILE A 157 -7.13 8.79 15.14
C ILE A 157 -5.87 8.94 14.28
N GLY A 158 -5.07 9.98 14.53
CA GLY A 158 -3.77 10.18 13.85
C GLY A 158 -3.87 10.55 12.36
N THR A 159 -5.09 10.80 11.83
CA THR A 159 -5.29 11.31 10.47
C THR A 159 -5.24 12.83 10.42
N THR A 160 -5.05 13.40 9.23
CA THR A 160 -5.14 14.85 9.01
C THR A 160 -6.52 15.38 9.33
N GLY A 161 -7.58 14.59 9.09
CA GLY A 161 -8.94 14.92 9.50
C GLY A 161 -9.09 15.13 11.01
N SER A 162 -8.49 14.27 11.84
CA SER A 162 -8.51 14.47 13.29
C SER A 162 -7.79 15.75 13.70
N PHE A 163 -6.63 16.05 13.10
CA PHE A 163 -5.87 17.27 13.40
C PHE A 163 -6.62 18.54 12.94
N GLU A 164 -7.39 18.46 11.85
CA GLU A 164 -8.22 19.60 11.42
C GLU A 164 -9.37 19.87 12.40
N VAL A 165 -10.03 18.84 12.94
CA VAL A 165 -11.07 19.01 13.97
C VAL A 165 -10.48 19.64 15.24
N GLU A 166 -9.28 19.24 15.67
CA GLU A 166 -8.61 19.81 16.84
C GLU A 166 -8.34 21.32 16.73
N LYS A 167 -8.16 21.83 15.51
CA LYS A 167 -7.96 23.27 15.24
C LYS A 167 -9.24 24.09 15.33
N ILE A 168 -10.41 23.45 15.30
CA ILE A 168 -11.70 24.15 15.30
C ILE A 168 -12.10 24.50 16.73
N GLN A 169 -12.08 25.79 17.05
CA GLN A 169 -12.42 26.26 18.38
C GLN A 169 -13.85 25.88 18.79
N GLY A 170 -13.96 25.16 19.89
CA GLY A 170 -15.26 24.74 20.44
C GLY A 170 -15.81 23.44 19.84
N ALA A 171 -15.18 22.85 18.83
CA ALA A 171 -15.53 21.51 18.39
C ALA A 171 -15.04 20.47 19.39
N THR A 172 -15.77 19.36 19.52
CA THR A 172 -15.35 18.19 20.30
C THR A 172 -14.96 17.10 19.32
N LEU A 173 -13.67 16.73 19.30
CA LEU A 173 -13.20 15.59 18.53
C LEU A 173 -13.57 14.27 19.24
N LYS A 174 -14.19 13.34 18.51
CA LYS A 174 -14.31 11.93 18.87
C LYS A 174 -13.48 11.09 17.92
N THR A 175 -12.42 10.48 18.43
CA THR A 175 -11.53 9.63 17.63
C THR A 175 -12.04 8.21 17.52
N TYR A 176 -11.71 7.55 16.40
CA TYR A 176 -12.04 6.16 16.10
C TYR A 176 -10.80 5.46 15.53
N ASP A 177 -10.65 4.18 15.83
CA ASP A 177 -9.59 3.36 15.26
C ASP A 177 -9.86 3.02 13.78
N ASP A 178 -11.14 2.96 13.40
CA ASP A 178 -11.65 2.68 12.05
C ASP A 178 -12.64 3.78 11.67
N ILE A 179 -12.43 4.39 10.50
CA ILE A 179 -13.27 5.48 10.01
C ILE A 179 -14.72 5.05 9.76
N GLY A 180 -14.95 3.78 9.40
CA GLY A 180 -16.28 3.24 9.22
C GLY A 180 -17.13 3.32 10.48
N LEU A 181 -16.53 3.17 11.66
CA LEU A 181 -17.20 3.35 12.95
C LEU A 181 -17.64 4.81 13.17
N ALA A 182 -16.85 5.79 12.73
CA ALA A 182 -17.25 7.20 12.77
C ALA A 182 -18.48 7.47 11.89
N PHE A 183 -18.51 6.94 10.65
CA PHE A 183 -19.67 7.05 9.78
C PHE A 183 -20.89 6.32 10.32
N GLN A 184 -20.69 5.17 10.96
CA GLN A 184 -21.80 4.44 11.62
C GLN A 184 -22.40 5.26 12.77
N ASP A 185 -21.56 5.85 13.63
CA ASP A 185 -22.00 6.71 14.72
C ASP A 185 -22.68 7.98 14.20
N LEU A 186 -22.20 8.55 13.08
CA LEU A 186 -22.87 9.66 12.42
C LEU A 186 -24.26 9.28 11.96
N MET A 187 -24.42 8.16 11.25
CA MET A 187 -25.73 7.68 10.78
C MET A 187 -26.70 7.38 11.92
N ASN A 188 -26.18 6.92 13.07
CA ASN A 188 -26.95 6.63 14.27
C ASN A 188 -27.21 7.87 15.15
N GLY A 189 -26.71 9.05 14.77
CA GLY A 189 -26.91 10.31 15.49
C GLY A 189 -26.12 10.42 16.80
N GLN A 190 -25.06 9.63 16.97
CA GLN A 190 -24.17 9.66 18.14
C GLN A 190 -23.12 10.79 18.07
N ILE A 191 -22.86 11.27 16.86
CA ILE A 191 -22.03 12.43 16.56
C ILE A 191 -22.72 13.33 15.54
N ASP A 192 -22.28 14.58 15.42
CA ASP A 192 -22.90 15.58 14.56
C ASP A 192 -22.35 15.56 13.14
N ALA A 193 -21.05 15.25 12.99
CA ALA A 193 -20.33 15.26 11.73
C ALA A 193 -19.17 14.25 11.71
N VAL A 194 -18.68 13.93 10.52
CA VAL A 194 -17.38 13.27 10.29
C VAL A 194 -16.53 14.20 9.44
N VAL A 195 -15.26 14.36 9.79
CA VAL A 195 -14.24 15.02 8.98
C VAL A 195 -13.29 13.97 8.47
N ALA A 196 -13.18 13.86 7.17
CA ALA A 196 -12.35 12.88 6.48
C ALA A 196 -12.00 13.40 5.07
N ASP A 197 -11.08 12.72 4.42
CA ASP A 197 -10.64 13.01 3.06
C ASP A 197 -11.82 12.91 2.08
N ASN A 198 -11.91 13.87 1.19
CA ASN A 198 -13.07 13.99 0.29
C ASN A 198 -13.35 12.74 -0.57
N PRO A 199 -12.37 11.98 -1.10
CA PRO A 199 -12.72 10.80 -1.90
C PRO A 199 -13.37 9.70 -1.06
N LEU A 200 -12.86 9.47 0.16
CA LEU A 200 -13.47 8.54 1.11
C LEU A 200 -14.88 8.99 1.52
N ALA A 201 -15.01 10.26 1.93
CA ALA A 201 -16.27 10.83 2.39
C ALA A 201 -17.35 10.72 1.31
N LEU A 202 -17.00 11.03 0.05
CA LEU A 202 -17.92 10.92 -1.10
C LEU A 202 -18.27 9.46 -1.39
N GLY A 203 -17.35 8.51 -1.21
CA GLY A 203 -17.63 7.07 -1.28
C GLY A 203 -18.72 6.66 -0.26
N TYR A 204 -18.61 7.11 1.00
CA TYR A 204 -19.64 6.87 2.01
C TYR A 204 -20.98 7.55 1.68
N VAL A 205 -20.97 8.78 1.16
CA VAL A 205 -22.18 9.47 0.71
C VAL A 205 -22.83 8.72 -0.44
N GLY A 206 -22.05 8.25 -1.41
CA GLY A 206 -22.55 7.43 -2.52
C GLY A 206 -23.15 6.10 -2.06
N LYS A 207 -22.52 5.43 -1.08
CA LYS A 207 -23.02 4.18 -0.50
C LYS A 207 -24.29 4.36 0.33
N TYR A 208 -24.46 5.53 0.97
CA TYR A 208 -25.59 5.82 1.88
C TYR A 208 -26.27 7.13 1.54
N PRO A 209 -26.76 7.36 0.29
CA PRO A 209 -27.29 8.64 -0.19
C PRO A 209 -28.52 9.10 0.56
N ASP A 210 -29.30 8.17 1.13
CA ASP A 210 -30.48 8.47 1.94
C ASP A 210 -30.15 8.85 3.40
N LYS A 211 -28.89 8.70 3.82
CA LYS A 211 -28.46 8.93 5.20
C LYS A 211 -27.43 10.02 5.36
N LEU A 212 -26.56 10.22 4.38
CA LEU A 212 -25.40 11.07 4.45
C LEU A 212 -25.37 12.11 3.33
N LYS A 213 -24.72 13.25 3.61
CA LYS A 213 -24.34 14.25 2.62
C LYS A 213 -23.05 14.93 3.03
N ALA A 214 -22.22 15.27 2.05
CA ALA A 214 -21.09 16.17 2.24
C ALA A 214 -21.61 17.63 2.28
N VAL A 215 -20.98 18.49 3.06
CA VAL A 215 -21.33 19.90 3.21
C VAL A 215 -20.10 20.79 3.19
N GLY A 216 -20.24 21.96 2.65
CA GLY A 216 -19.15 22.91 2.42
C GLY A 216 -18.26 22.46 1.26
N GLU A 217 -17.13 23.14 1.15
CA GLU A 217 -16.08 22.82 0.18
C GLU A 217 -14.99 21.97 0.84
N VAL A 218 -14.16 21.33 0.03
CA VAL A 218 -12.88 20.74 0.50
C VAL A 218 -12.04 21.89 1.04
N PHE A 219 -11.54 21.78 2.28
CA PHE A 219 -10.98 22.92 3.00
C PHE A 219 -9.49 22.77 3.34
N THR A 220 -8.85 21.70 2.88
CA THR A 220 -7.40 21.52 2.87
C THR A 220 -6.92 21.10 1.49
N GLU A 221 -5.63 21.32 1.20
CA GLU A 221 -4.96 20.80 0.02
C GLU A 221 -4.00 19.71 0.48
N GLU A 222 -4.26 18.48 0.09
CA GLU A 222 -3.51 17.30 0.52
C GLU A 222 -3.07 16.48 -0.67
N ASN A 223 -1.93 15.80 -0.51
CA ASN A 223 -1.41 14.88 -1.52
C ASN A 223 -1.11 13.55 -0.85
N TYR A 224 -1.56 12.45 -1.45
CA TYR A 224 -1.19 11.13 -1.02
C TYR A 224 0.16 10.70 -1.58
N GLY A 225 0.93 10.00 -0.76
CA GLY A 225 2.21 9.41 -1.13
C GLY A 225 2.40 8.06 -0.46
N ILE A 226 3.25 7.25 -1.09
CA ILE A 226 3.68 5.97 -0.53
C ILE A 226 4.74 6.30 0.52
N ALA A 227 4.53 5.87 1.76
CA ALA A 227 5.52 6.00 2.82
C ALA A 227 6.55 4.87 2.73
N ILE A 228 7.83 5.18 2.90
CA ILE A 228 8.92 4.22 2.81
C ILE A 228 9.79 4.31 4.06
N CYS A 229 10.19 3.16 4.61
CA CYS A 229 11.15 3.10 5.72
C CYS A 229 12.35 3.99 5.44
N LYS A 230 12.73 4.82 6.43
CA LYS A 230 13.73 5.89 6.28
C LYS A 230 15.09 5.41 5.82
N THR A 231 15.43 4.14 6.06
CA THR A 231 16.71 3.53 5.67
C THR A 231 16.69 2.91 4.27
N LYS A 232 15.54 2.89 3.57
CA LYS A 232 15.35 2.22 2.27
C LYS A 232 15.27 3.21 1.09
N GLY A 233 16.24 4.13 0.96
CA GLY A 233 16.30 5.12 -0.13
C GLY A 233 16.34 4.49 -1.55
N ASP A 234 16.96 3.32 -1.70
CA ASP A 234 16.97 2.59 -2.97
C ASP A 234 15.56 2.09 -3.35
N LEU A 235 14.76 1.67 -2.37
CA LEU A 235 13.37 1.29 -2.58
C LEU A 235 12.54 2.49 -3.03
N LEU A 236 12.72 3.66 -2.40
CA LEU A 236 12.08 4.90 -2.82
C LEU A 236 12.37 5.23 -4.29
N THR A 237 13.64 5.10 -4.71
CA THR A 237 14.04 5.34 -6.11
C THR A 237 13.31 4.41 -7.07
N LYS A 238 13.19 3.12 -6.72
CA LYS A 238 12.48 2.12 -7.54
C LYS A 238 10.98 2.40 -7.59
N ILE A 239 10.37 2.72 -6.44
CA ILE A 239 8.94 3.07 -6.35
C ILE A 239 8.64 4.31 -7.20
N ASN A 240 9.44 5.37 -7.12
CA ASN A 240 9.23 6.57 -7.93
C ASN A 240 9.40 6.30 -9.43
N ALA A 241 10.36 5.46 -9.81
CA ALA A 241 10.52 5.06 -11.21
C ALA A 241 9.29 4.27 -11.72
N GLY A 242 8.78 3.33 -10.93
CA GLY A 242 7.55 2.58 -11.23
C GLY A 242 6.32 3.49 -11.28
N LEU A 243 6.16 4.39 -10.31
CA LEU A 243 5.07 5.37 -10.27
C LEU A 243 5.09 6.29 -11.50
N LYS A 244 6.28 6.74 -11.90
CA LYS A 244 6.42 7.54 -13.12
C LYS A 244 5.97 6.76 -14.36
N ALA A 245 6.37 5.50 -14.50
CA ALA A 245 5.96 4.66 -15.63
C ALA A 245 4.44 4.44 -15.66
N VAL A 246 3.82 4.20 -14.50
CA VAL A 246 2.36 4.06 -14.34
C VAL A 246 1.64 5.34 -14.76
N LYS A 247 2.17 6.52 -14.37
CA LYS A 247 1.63 7.84 -14.78
C LYS A 247 1.77 8.08 -16.27
N ASP A 248 2.94 7.82 -16.83
CA ASP A 248 3.21 8.03 -18.26
C ASP A 248 2.32 7.14 -19.16
N GLU A 249 1.86 5.99 -18.66
CA GLU A 249 0.94 5.08 -19.36
C GLU A 249 -0.55 5.42 -19.16
N GLY A 250 -0.91 6.43 -18.37
CA GLY A 250 -2.30 6.80 -18.10
C GLY A 250 -3.06 5.77 -17.23
N LEU A 251 -2.34 4.97 -16.45
CA LEU A 251 -2.98 3.92 -15.65
C LEU A 251 -3.67 4.49 -14.41
N ILE A 252 -3.18 5.63 -13.87
CA ILE A 252 -3.83 6.29 -12.72
C ILE A 252 -5.26 6.69 -13.08
N GLU A 253 -5.47 7.28 -14.24
CA GLU A 253 -6.79 7.69 -14.74
C GLU A 253 -7.72 6.47 -14.88
N THR A 254 -7.21 5.36 -15.39
CA THR A 254 -7.96 4.09 -15.47
C THR A 254 -8.37 3.57 -14.09
N LEU A 255 -7.48 3.67 -13.10
CA LEU A 255 -7.78 3.26 -11.72
C LEU A 255 -8.78 4.20 -11.05
N VAL A 256 -8.72 5.50 -11.32
CA VAL A 256 -9.73 6.49 -10.87
C VAL A 256 -11.10 6.12 -11.44
N GLU A 257 -11.21 5.84 -12.74
CA GLU A 257 -12.47 5.39 -13.35
C GLU A 257 -13.00 4.13 -12.68
N LYS A 258 -12.12 3.13 -12.48
CA LYS A 258 -12.49 1.84 -11.89
C LYS A 258 -12.98 1.96 -10.46
N TRP A 259 -12.27 2.72 -9.62
CA TRP A 259 -12.46 2.67 -8.16
C TRP A 259 -13.24 3.86 -7.59
N LEU A 260 -13.16 5.04 -8.23
CA LEU A 260 -13.77 6.26 -7.69
C LEU A 260 -15.02 6.72 -8.46
N LEU A 261 -15.11 6.42 -9.77
CA LEU A 261 -16.22 6.91 -10.61
C LEU A 261 -17.25 5.85 -10.96
N SER A 262 -16.92 4.56 -10.84
CA SER A 262 -17.81 3.44 -11.22
C SER A 262 -18.63 2.87 -10.06
N GLN A 263 -18.69 3.56 -8.91
CA GLN A 263 -19.42 3.11 -7.70
C GLN A 263 -20.85 3.62 -7.67
#